data_4eef744f72b1bf76bb5dabe414a01cb9
#
_entry.id   4eef744f72b1bf76bb5dabe414a01cb9
#
_cell.length_a   1.000
_cell.length_b   1.000
_cell.length_c   1.000
_cell.angle_alpha   90.00
_cell.angle_beta   90.00
_cell.angle_gamma   90.00
#
_symmetry.space_group_name_H-M   'P 1'
#
loop_
_entity.id
_entity.type
_entity.pdbx_description
1 polymer ?
#
loop_
_entity_poly.entity_id
_entity_poly.type
_entity_poly.pdbx_seq_one_letter_code
_entity_poly.pdbx_strand_id
1 'polypeptide(L)'
;MNEPDPIELPIDGILDLHLFSPKEVKELIPDYIEACLDKEIFSLRIIHGKGKGVLRRMVHSILDKNDNVLSYRLADDRSSWGATLVELNKPKNDERRTQIIP
;
A
#
# COMPACT_ATOMS: atom_id res chain seq x y z
N MET A 1 4.89 4.54 28.62
CA MET A 1 4.56 4.56 28.22
C MET A 1 4.34 4.65 27.44
N ASN A 2 4.15 4.48 27.28
CA ASN A 2 3.75 4.45 26.64
C ASN A 2 3.33 4.74 25.82
N GLU A 3 3.31 4.91 25.38
CA GLU A 3 2.78 5.19 24.64
C GLU A 3 2.70 5.09 23.74
N PRO A 4 2.39 5.04 23.65
CA PRO A 4 2.10 4.41 22.67
C PRO A 4 1.94 4.79 21.43
N ASP A 5 1.86 4.23 20.96
CA ASP A 5 1.66 4.29 19.73
C ASP A 5 0.34 4.57 19.37
N PRO A 6 -0.01 5.70 19.14
CA PRO A 6 -1.35 6.07 18.91
C PRO A 6 -1.85 5.52 17.62
N ILE A 7 -1.02 5.22 16.69
CA ILE A 7 -1.52 4.77 15.48
C ILE A 7 -1.12 3.40 15.21
N GLU A 8 -2.04 2.51 15.31
CA GLU A 8 -1.77 1.20 15.03
C GLU A 8 -2.58 0.87 13.86
N LEU A 9 -2.05 0.92 12.66
CA LEU A 9 -2.78 0.58 11.47
C LEU A 9 -2.81 -0.90 11.31
N PRO A 10 -3.98 -1.46 11.10
CA PRO A 10 -4.02 -2.88 10.78
C PRO A 10 -3.39 -3.10 9.43
N ILE A 11 -2.55 -4.09 9.31
CA ILE A 11 -1.92 -4.39 8.05
C ILE A 11 -2.70 -5.52 7.40
N ASP A 12 -3.74 -5.12 6.69
CA ASP A 12 -4.62 -6.10 6.06
C ASP A 12 -4.77 -5.86 4.57
N GLY A 13 -4.00 -4.96 4.01
CA GLY A 13 -4.08 -4.69 2.58
C GLY A 13 -5.01 -3.56 2.23
N ILE A 14 -5.68 -2.96 3.20
CA ILE A 14 -6.57 -1.84 2.94
C ILE A 14 -6.06 -0.62 3.68
N LEU A 15 -5.65 0.39 2.95
CA LEU A 15 -5.09 1.59 3.54
C LEU A 15 -5.99 2.76 3.22
N ASP A 16 -6.65 3.30 4.24
CA ASP A 16 -7.55 4.44 4.06
C ASP A 16 -6.82 5.70 4.41
N LEU A 17 -6.68 6.60 3.47
CA LEU A 17 -5.89 7.80 3.66
C LEU A 17 -6.68 8.99 4.18
N HIS A 18 -7.95 8.81 4.50
CA HIS A 18 -8.79 9.93 4.93
C HIS A 18 -8.24 10.70 6.11
N LEU A 19 -7.58 10.04 7.02
CA LEU A 19 -7.10 10.70 8.22
C LEU A 19 -5.66 11.18 8.14
N PHE A 20 -5.06 11.12 6.98
CA PHE A 20 -3.67 11.48 6.85
C PHE A 20 -3.50 12.70 5.97
N SER A 21 -2.55 13.56 6.32
CA SER A 21 -2.27 14.73 5.49
C SER A 21 -1.42 14.29 4.31
N PRO A 22 -1.38 15.08 3.26
CA PRO A 22 -0.56 14.72 2.10
C PRO A 22 0.90 14.48 2.46
N LYS A 23 1.40 15.23 3.43
CA LYS A 23 2.76 15.05 3.85
C LYS A 23 2.97 13.69 4.47
N GLU A 24 2.03 13.26 5.26
CA GLU A 24 2.12 11.97 5.90
C GLU A 24 2.01 10.85 4.89
N VAL A 25 1.21 11.05 3.87
CA VAL A 25 0.97 10.01 2.89
C VAL A 25 2.25 9.63 2.16
N LYS A 26 3.10 10.60 1.91
CA LYS A 26 4.34 10.31 1.21
C LYS A 26 5.20 9.30 1.93
N GLU A 27 5.20 9.35 3.24
CA GLU A 27 6.00 8.42 3.99
C GLU A 27 5.23 7.17 4.35
N LEU A 28 3.94 7.32 4.52
CA LEU A 28 3.12 6.21 4.93
C LEU A 28 3.04 5.10 3.90
N ILE A 29 2.89 5.46 2.65
CA ILE A 29 2.67 4.44 1.63
C ILE A 29 3.86 3.50 1.48
N PRO A 30 5.10 3.97 1.38
CA PRO A 30 6.20 3.02 1.29
C PRO A 30 6.31 2.13 2.52
N ASP A 31 6.06 2.70 3.70
CA ASP A 31 6.13 1.92 4.92
C ASP A 31 5.04 0.87 4.97
N TYR A 32 3.85 1.24 4.53
CA TYR A 32 2.73 0.30 4.53
C TYR A 32 3.00 -0.84 3.55
N ILE A 33 3.58 -0.52 2.40
CA ILE A 33 3.90 -1.55 1.42
C ILE A 33 4.88 -2.55 2.02
N GLU A 34 5.88 -2.07 2.74
CA GLU A 34 6.84 -2.97 3.33
C GLU A 34 6.19 -3.84 4.39
N ALA A 35 5.29 -3.26 5.16
CA ALA A 35 4.61 -4.03 6.18
C ALA A 35 3.74 -5.11 5.54
N CYS A 36 3.13 -4.81 4.41
CA CYS A 36 2.34 -5.80 3.71
C CYS A 36 3.21 -6.93 3.19
N LEU A 37 4.37 -6.58 2.66
CA LEU A 37 5.27 -7.61 2.16
C LEU A 37 5.71 -8.54 3.29
N ASP A 38 5.95 -7.98 4.45
CA ASP A 38 6.34 -8.79 5.60
C ASP A 38 5.25 -9.78 5.97
N LYS A 39 4.01 -9.44 5.71
CA LYS A 39 2.91 -10.33 6.03
C LYS A 39 2.45 -11.10 4.81
N GLU A 40 3.19 -11.00 3.74
CA GLU A 40 2.85 -11.72 2.51
C GLU A 40 1.50 -11.31 1.96
N ILE A 41 1.21 -10.03 2.03
CA ILE A 41 0.03 -9.47 1.43
C ILE A 41 0.48 -8.75 0.19
N PHE A 42 0.06 -9.24 -0.97
CA PHE A 42 0.55 -8.71 -2.24
C PHE A 42 -0.49 -7.96 -3.05
N SER A 43 -1.69 -7.84 -2.54
CA SER A 43 -2.74 -7.07 -3.20
C SER A 43 -3.28 -6.06 -2.20
N LEU A 44 -3.20 -4.81 -2.55
CA LEU A 44 -3.61 -3.74 -1.65
C LEU A 44 -4.69 -2.88 -2.27
N ARG A 45 -5.47 -2.24 -1.43
CA ARG A 45 -6.44 -1.24 -1.85
C ARG A 45 -6.13 0.03 -1.06
N ILE A 46 -5.77 1.08 -1.77
CA ILE A 46 -5.46 2.36 -1.13
C ILE A 46 -6.60 3.31 -1.42
N ILE A 47 -7.29 3.74 -0.39
CA ILE A 47 -8.48 4.57 -0.52
C ILE A 47 -8.07 6.03 -0.40
N HIS A 48 -8.12 6.77 -1.49
CA HIS A 48 -7.71 8.16 -1.51
C HIS A 48 -8.87 9.11 -1.69
N GLY A 49 -10.05 8.59 -1.97
CA GLY A 49 -11.21 9.42 -2.13
C GLY A 49 -11.35 9.92 -3.54
N LYS A 50 -12.53 10.44 -3.85
CA LYS A 50 -12.81 10.89 -5.19
C LYS A 50 -12.46 12.34 -5.45
N GLY A 51 -12.33 13.13 -4.44
CA GLY A 51 -12.07 14.55 -4.51
C GLY A 51 -11.53 15.09 -5.82
N LYS A 52 -10.65 16.05 -5.75
CA LYS A 52 -10.13 16.70 -6.92
C LYS A 52 -9.00 15.94 -7.58
N GLY A 53 -8.70 14.79 -7.09
CA GLY A 53 -7.66 13.98 -7.70
C GLY A 53 -6.25 14.28 -7.24
N VAL A 54 -6.09 15.22 -6.34
CA VAL A 54 -4.76 15.56 -5.87
C VAL A 54 -4.13 14.39 -5.14
N LEU A 55 -4.87 13.81 -4.22
CA LEU A 55 -4.33 12.70 -3.46
C LEU A 55 -4.13 11.48 -4.34
N ARG A 56 -5.05 11.25 -5.25
CA ARG A 56 -4.93 10.14 -6.18
C ARG A 56 -3.64 10.27 -7.00
N ARG A 57 -3.37 11.46 -7.52
CA ARG A 57 -2.18 11.66 -8.32
C ARG A 57 -0.92 11.48 -7.49
N MET A 58 -0.98 11.93 -6.25
CA MET A 58 0.15 11.77 -5.37
C MET A 58 0.42 10.29 -5.11
N VAL A 59 -0.64 9.52 -4.84
CA VAL A 59 -0.51 8.09 -4.61
C VAL A 59 0.10 7.42 -5.84
N HIS A 60 -0.41 7.74 -7.00
CA HIS A 60 0.10 7.09 -8.22
C HIS A 60 1.57 7.45 -8.46
N SER A 61 1.96 8.66 -8.15
CA SER A 61 3.34 9.07 -8.29
C SER A 61 4.24 8.28 -7.34
N ILE A 62 3.78 8.08 -6.12
CA ILE A 62 4.54 7.32 -5.16
C ILE A 62 4.67 5.86 -5.61
N LEU A 63 3.58 5.31 -6.12
CA LEU A 63 3.60 3.92 -6.57
C LEU A 63 4.52 3.75 -7.78
N ASP A 64 4.54 4.74 -8.67
CA ASP A 64 5.41 4.67 -9.83
C ASP A 64 6.87 4.55 -9.45
N LYS A 65 7.23 5.12 -8.32
CA LYS A 65 8.61 5.14 -7.89
C LYS A 65 8.96 4.02 -6.94
N ASN A 66 8.02 3.17 -6.63
CA ASN A 66 8.26 2.12 -5.64
C ASN A 66 8.56 0.81 -6.34
N ASP A 67 9.76 0.29 -6.12
CA ASP A 67 10.21 -0.91 -6.78
C ASP A 67 9.43 -2.16 -6.40
N ASN A 68 8.72 -2.10 -5.31
CA ASN A 68 7.95 -3.27 -4.88
C ASN A 68 6.60 -3.35 -5.55
N VAL A 69 6.22 -2.33 -6.31
CA VAL A 69 4.91 -2.30 -6.95
C VAL A 69 5.02 -2.92 -8.33
N LEU A 70 4.23 -3.95 -8.56
CA LEU A 70 4.18 -4.58 -9.85
C LEU A 70 3.28 -3.81 -10.80
N SER A 71 2.12 -3.43 -10.32
CA SER A 71 1.18 -2.66 -11.13
C SER A 71 0.12 -2.06 -10.24
N TYR A 72 -0.62 -1.11 -10.75
CA TYR A 72 -1.73 -0.55 -10.01
C TYR A 72 -2.76 -0.03 -11.00
N ARG A 73 -4.00 0.11 -10.55
CA ARG A 73 -5.06 0.67 -11.37
C ARG A 73 -6.14 1.22 -10.47
N LEU A 74 -6.97 2.09 -11.00
CA LEU A 74 -8.09 2.60 -10.23
C LEU A 74 -9.10 1.49 -10.05
N ALA A 75 -9.73 1.47 -8.90
CA ALA A 75 -10.78 0.52 -8.65
C ALA A 75 -11.97 0.92 -9.51
N ASP A 76 -12.58 -0.04 -10.15
CA ASP A 76 -13.73 0.26 -10.99
C ASP A 76 -14.96 -0.43 -10.47
N ASP A 77 -15.03 -0.65 -9.18
CA ASP A 77 -16.23 -1.22 -8.58
C ASP A 77 -17.06 -0.07 -8.04
N ARG A 78 -17.93 -0.32 -7.10
CA ARG A 78 -18.80 0.68 -6.58
C ARG A 78 -18.08 1.81 -5.90
N SER A 79 -16.92 1.56 -5.37
CA SER A 79 -16.16 2.59 -4.74
C SER A 79 -15.52 3.46 -5.76
N SER A 80 -15.47 3.00 -7.00
CA SER A 80 -14.97 3.64 -8.07
C SER A 80 -14.14 4.81 -7.88
N TRP A 81 -13.11 5.02 -8.49
CA TRP A 81 -12.20 6.14 -8.49
C TRP A 81 -11.78 6.67 -7.14
N GLY A 82 -12.38 6.21 -6.07
CA GLY A 82 -11.97 6.63 -4.74
C GLY A 82 -10.86 5.76 -4.20
N ALA A 83 -10.42 4.77 -4.94
CA ALA A 83 -9.37 3.88 -4.47
C ALA A 83 -8.51 3.39 -5.61
N THR A 84 -7.31 2.97 -5.29
CA THR A 84 -6.38 2.38 -6.26
C THR A 84 -6.05 0.98 -5.79
N LEU A 85 -6.12 0.04 -6.70
CA LEU A 85 -5.75 -1.34 -6.41
C LEU A 85 -4.31 -1.54 -6.80
N VAL A 86 -3.53 -2.14 -5.93
CA VAL A 86 -2.10 -2.28 -6.12
C VAL A 86 -1.70 -3.73 -6.03
N GLU A 87 -0.88 -4.18 -6.95
CA GLU A 87 -0.31 -5.51 -6.89
C GLU A 87 1.17 -5.36 -6.62
N LEU A 88 1.68 -6.10 -5.67
CA LEU A 88 3.08 -6.02 -5.31
C LEU A 88 3.84 -7.19 -5.89
N ASN A 89 5.11 -6.97 -6.10
CA ASN A 89 5.99 -8.04 -6.56
C ASN A 89 6.20 -9.02 -5.43
N LYS A 90 6.07 -10.29 -5.73
CA LYS A 90 6.37 -11.29 -4.73
C LYS A 90 7.86 -11.46 -4.66
N PRO A 91 8.41 -11.52 -3.47
CA PRO A 91 9.86 -11.61 -3.36
C PRO A 91 10.35 -12.94 -3.86
N LYS A 92 11.50 -12.93 -4.42
CA LYS A 92 12.08 -14.16 -4.88
C LYS A 92 12.56 -15.00 -3.75
N ASN A 93 12.44 -14.51 -2.57
CA ASN A 93 12.77 -15.28 -1.41
C ASN A 93 12.07 -16.60 -1.36
N ASP A 94 10.92 -16.66 -1.99
CA ASP A 94 10.20 -17.89 -2.03
C ASP A 94 11.06 -18.97 -2.62
N GLU A 95 11.81 -18.63 -3.62
CA GLU A 95 12.65 -19.60 -4.24
C GLU A 95 13.77 -20.02 -3.34
N ARG A 96 14.28 -19.08 -2.61
CA ARG A 96 15.34 -19.41 -1.69
C ARG A 96 14.87 -20.34 -0.63
N ARG A 97 13.69 -20.10 -0.11
CA ARG A 97 13.18 -20.97 0.89
C ARG A 97 13.03 -22.35 0.39
N THR A 98 12.61 -22.48 -0.83
CA THR A 98 12.45 -23.77 -1.41
C THR A 98 13.74 -24.47 -1.52
N GLN A 99 14.77 -23.77 -1.81
CA GLN A 99 16.02 -24.39 -1.97
C GLN A 99 16.60 -24.89 -0.71
N ILE A 100 16.28 -24.25 0.34
CA ILE A 100 16.81 -24.63 1.59
C ILE A 100 16.37 -25.96 2.03
N ILE A 101 15.35 -26.47 1.47
CA ILE A 101 14.83 -27.68 1.90
C ILE A 101 15.36 -28.80 1.19
N PRO A 102 16.23 -29.01 0.60
CA PRO A 102 16.63 -30.16 -0.19
C PRO A 102 16.75 -31.44 0.57
#